data_758b03116ea1e9a217eb45f18cfcf18d
#
_entry.id   758b03116ea1e9a217eb45f18cfcf18d
#
_cell.length_a   1.000
_cell.length_b   1.000
_cell.length_c   1.000
_cell.angle_alpha   90.00
_cell.angle_beta   90.00
_cell.angle_gamma   90.00
#
_symmetry.space_group_name_H-M   'P 1'
#
loop_
_entity.id
_entity.type
_entity.pdbx_description
1 polymer ?
#
loop_
_entity_poly.entity_id
_entity_poly.type
_entity_poly.pdbx_seq_one_letter_code
_entity_poly.pdbx_strand_id
1 'polypeptide(L)'
;MEISCSNCQGKFKIADDKIPPGKATTFPCPKCRTPLTVNSEAQAPRSKVSLDEIDTSAYNPIDRPFDFIEEEGKTALVCEQHPLLRKAITDTLELMEYQITVADNARDALKRMRYHVYDIVVVDEDFDTDNPDANGVLIYLERLGMSMRRNIFVAMITSRHRTMDNMTAFMKSVNHIINTKNINDFGKIMSRGLTDHLAFYRTYREKLKETGRG
;
A
#
# COMPACT_ATOMS: atom_id res chain seq x y z
N MET A 1 29.57 7.81 6.54
CA MET A 1 28.81 8.83 5.84
C MET A 1 29.75 9.81 5.13
N GLU A 2 29.48 10.23 3.86
CA GLU A 2 30.33 11.17 3.13
C GLU A 2 29.64 12.55 3.06
N ILE A 3 30.38 13.60 3.44
CA ILE A 3 29.84 14.97 3.53
C ILE A 3 30.71 15.91 2.70
N SER A 4 30.08 16.81 1.97
CA SER A 4 30.75 17.88 1.21
C SER A 4 30.54 19.23 1.87
N CYS A 5 31.64 20.00 1.99
CA CYS A 5 31.57 21.35 2.53
C CYS A 5 31.01 22.35 1.49
N SER A 6 29.96 23.08 1.84
CA SER A 6 29.35 24.09 0.95
C SER A 6 30.29 25.27 0.63
N ASN A 7 31.26 25.58 1.48
CA ASN A 7 32.14 26.70 1.31
C ASN A 7 33.43 26.36 0.50
N CYS A 8 34.05 25.17 0.74
CA CYS A 8 35.31 24.82 0.06
C CYS A 8 35.20 23.57 -0.82
N GLN A 9 34.01 23.02 -0.99
CA GLN A 9 33.69 21.80 -1.78
C GLN A 9 34.55 20.58 -1.44
N GLY A 10 35.22 20.56 -0.30
CA GLY A 10 35.97 19.43 0.19
C GLY A 10 35.05 18.31 0.61
N LYS A 11 35.33 17.06 0.18
CA LYS A 11 34.60 15.85 0.59
C LYS A 11 35.33 15.18 1.75
N PHE A 12 34.58 14.81 2.78
CA PHE A 12 35.11 14.20 4.00
C PHE A 12 34.26 13.00 4.40
N LYS A 13 34.91 11.93 4.90
CA LYS A 13 34.22 10.79 5.49
C LYS A 13 34.20 10.93 7.01
N ILE A 14 33.00 10.92 7.59
CA ILE A 14 32.81 10.87 9.04
C ILE A 14 32.37 9.47 9.40
N ALA A 15 33.00 8.90 10.46
CA ALA A 15 32.59 7.62 11.00
C ALA A 15 31.20 7.75 11.66
N ASP A 16 30.30 6.83 11.36
CA ASP A 16 28.89 6.87 11.81
C ASP A 16 28.78 6.80 13.34
N ASP A 17 29.77 6.24 14.04
CA ASP A 17 29.83 6.15 15.49
C ASP A 17 29.95 7.50 16.22
N LYS A 18 30.28 8.58 15.50
CA LYS A 18 30.42 9.94 16.08
C LYS A 18 29.18 10.80 15.94
N ILE A 19 28.11 10.28 15.37
CA ILE A 19 26.86 11.00 15.15
C ILE A 19 25.76 10.32 15.96
N PRO A 20 25.29 10.92 17.09
CA PRO A 20 24.20 10.34 17.86
C PRO A 20 22.90 10.37 17.03
N PRO A 21 22.11 9.28 17.01
CA PRO A 21 20.86 9.21 16.26
C PRO A 21 19.86 10.25 16.79
N GLY A 22 19.24 10.99 15.87
CA GLY A 22 18.17 11.93 16.18
C GLY A 22 18.60 13.32 16.65
N LYS A 23 19.89 13.69 16.58
CA LYS A 23 20.37 15.06 16.91
C LYS A 23 21.20 15.66 15.78
N ALA A 24 20.88 16.92 15.45
CA ALA A 24 21.75 17.71 14.57
C ALA A 24 23.10 17.95 15.26
N THR A 25 24.17 17.47 14.64
CA THR A 25 25.53 17.65 15.18
C THR A 25 26.35 18.53 14.24
N THR A 26 27.00 19.54 14.79
CA THR A 26 27.81 20.51 14.01
C THR A 26 29.29 20.21 14.19
N PHE A 27 30.01 20.05 13.09
CA PHE A 27 31.47 19.83 13.06
C PHE A 27 32.13 20.94 12.24
N PRO A 28 33.32 21.44 12.66
CA PRO A 28 34.10 22.37 11.84
C PRO A 28 34.72 21.63 10.66
N CYS A 29 34.62 22.23 9.47
CA CYS A 29 35.29 21.68 8.28
C CYS A 29 36.80 21.61 8.48
N PRO A 30 37.47 20.46 8.26
CA PRO A 30 38.93 20.34 8.47
C PRO A 30 39.76 21.23 7.56
N LYS A 31 39.20 21.68 6.42
CA LYS A 31 39.91 22.49 5.41
C LYS A 31 39.69 23.99 5.59
N CYS A 32 38.48 24.45 5.86
CA CYS A 32 38.15 25.90 5.94
C CYS A 32 37.52 26.34 7.26
N ARG A 33 37.37 25.44 8.22
CA ARG A 33 36.78 25.62 9.56
C ARG A 33 35.33 26.14 9.59
N THR A 34 34.64 26.17 8.47
CA THR A 34 33.22 26.49 8.39
C THR A 34 32.40 25.42 9.13
N PRO A 35 31.42 25.77 9.96
CA PRO A 35 30.58 24.79 10.65
C PRO A 35 29.71 24.05 9.64
N LEU A 36 29.75 22.70 9.68
CA LEU A 36 28.95 21.79 8.88
C LEU A 36 27.94 21.13 9.79
N THR A 37 26.67 21.39 9.58
CA THR A 37 25.58 20.76 10.35
C THR A 37 25.15 19.48 9.63
N VAL A 38 25.21 18.36 10.32
CA VAL A 38 24.79 17.06 9.84
C VAL A 38 23.55 16.65 10.63
N ASN A 39 22.44 16.51 9.95
CA ASN A 39 21.23 15.94 10.51
C ASN A 39 21.27 14.44 10.26
N SER A 40 21.36 13.66 11.34
CA SER A 40 21.14 12.21 11.25
C SER A 40 19.64 11.94 11.30
N GLU A 41 18.91 12.35 10.26
CA GLU A 41 17.66 11.68 9.97
C GLU A 41 18.05 10.35 9.34
N ALA A 42 17.80 9.28 10.06
CA ALA A 42 17.85 7.93 9.52
C ALA A 42 16.67 7.80 8.52
N GLN A 43 16.84 8.40 7.34
CA GLN A 43 16.02 8.06 6.21
C GLN A 43 16.51 6.71 5.70
N ALA A 44 15.83 5.65 6.12
CA ALA A 44 15.74 4.47 5.27
C ALA A 44 15.35 4.99 3.85
N PRO A 45 16.00 4.53 2.78
CA PRO A 45 15.67 5.00 1.44
C PRO A 45 14.21 4.63 1.15
N ARG A 46 13.31 5.61 1.30
CA ARG A 46 11.94 5.51 0.82
C ARG A 46 12.05 5.46 -0.69
N SER A 47 11.91 4.29 -1.25
CA SER A 47 11.91 4.09 -2.70
C SER A 47 10.71 4.83 -3.26
N LYS A 48 10.95 5.98 -3.89
CA LYS A 48 9.95 6.60 -4.75
C LYS A 48 9.72 5.63 -5.89
N VAL A 49 8.61 4.91 -5.86
CA VAL A 49 8.16 4.10 -6.99
C VAL A 49 7.78 5.09 -8.07
N SER A 50 8.60 5.21 -9.12
CA SER A 50 8.23 5.99 -10.28
C SER A 50 7.10 5.27 -11.01
N LEU A 51 6.05 6.01 -11.37
CA LEU A 51 4.88 5.48 -12.07
C LEU A 51 5.25 4.84 -13.43
N ASP A 52 6.38 5.25 -14.00
CA ASP A 52 6.90 4.72 -15.26
C ASP A 52 7.46 3.28 -15.13
N GLU A 53 7.73 2.79 -13.90
CA GLU A 53 8.13 1.40 -13.66
C GLU A 53 6.92 0.45 -13.52
N ILE A 54 5.69 1.00 -13.48
CA ILE A 54 4.46 0.23 -13.42
C ILE A 54 3.97 0.03 -14.85
N ASP A 55 4.46 -1.00 -15.51
CA ASP A 55 3.92 -1.44 -16.79
C ASP A 55 2.49 -1.97 -16.59
N THR A 56 1.51 -1.08 -16.81
CA THR A 56 0.08 -1.39 -16.66
C THR A 56 -0.48 -2.17 -17.85
N SER A 57 0.31 -2.35 -18.93
CA SER A 57 -0.14 -3.02 -20.15
C SER A 57 0.04 -4.54 -20.12
N ALA A 58 0.75 -5.08 -19.13
CA ALA A 58 1.23 -6.45 -19.14
C ALA A 58 0.46 -7.40 -18.22
N TYR A 59 -0.88 -7.30 -18.14
CA TYR A 59 -1.64 -8.47 -17.71
C TYR A 59 -1.88 -9.37 -18.92
N ASN A 60 -0.96 -10.29 -19.14
CA ASN A 60 -1.15 -11.38 -20.09
C ASN A 60 -1.37 -12.69 -19.30
N PRO A 61 -2.56 -13.29 -19.33
CA PRO A 61 -2.83 -14.57 -18.66
C PRO A 61 -1.92 -15.70 -19.14
N ILE A 62 -1.32 -15.56 -20.33
CA ILE A 62 -0.42 -16.55 -20.95
C ILE A 62 0.95 -16.58 -20.26
N ASP A 63 1.36 -15.50 -19.59
CA ASP A 63 2.65 -15.44 -18.89
C ASP A 63 2.64 -16.11 -17.49
N ARG A 64 1.54 -16.78 -17.12
CA ARG A 64 1.37 -17.51 -15.86
C ARG A 64 1.10 -19.00 -16.08
N PRO A 65 2.07 -19.79 -16.52
CA PRO A 65 1.85 -21.22 -16.76
C PRO A 65 1.66 -22.07 -15.50
N PHE A 66 1.78 -21.48 -14.28
CA PHE A 66 1.77 -22.22 -13.01
C PHE A 66 0.77 -21.70 -11.96
N ASP A 67 -0.03 -20.66 -12.26
CA ASP A 67 -1.02 -20.12 -11.30
C ASP A 67 -2.37 -20.86 -11.32
N PHE A 68 -2.45 -22.05 -11.92
CA PHE A 68 -3.63 -22.92 -11.87
C PHE A 68 -3.68 -23.83 -10.63
N ILE A 69 -2.94 -23.52 -9.58
CA ILE A 69 -3.32 -24.02 -8.27
C ILE A 69 -4.45 -23.09 -7.84
N GLU A 70 -5.70 -23.50 -8.05
CA GLU A 70 -6.83 -22.96 -7.33
C GLU A 70 -6.48 -23.12 -5.85
N GLU A 71 -5.93 -22.07 -5.24
CA GLU A 71 -5.91 -21.98 -3.79
C GLU A 71 -7.38 -21.93 -3.41
N GLU A 72 -7.92 -23.06 -2.94
CA GLU A 72 -9.28 -23.19 -2.42
C GLU A 72 -9.43 -22.31 -1.17
N GLY A 73 -9.41 -20.99 -1.33
CA GLY A 73 -9.52 -20.06 -0.22
C GLY A 73 -9.63 -18.61 -0.69
N LYS A 74 -10.36 -17.83 0.10
CA LYS A 74 -10.45 -16.38 -0.08
C LYS A 74 -9.14 -15.74 0.34
N THR A 75 -8.63 -14.79 -0.43
CA THR A 75 -7.33 -14.16 -0.20
C THR A 75 -7.46 -12.67 0.10
N ALA A 76 -6.60 -12.17 0.98
CA ALA A 76 -6.57 -10.77 1.36
C ALA A 76 -5.14 -10.22 1.38
N LEU A 77 -4.93 -9.03 0.78
CA LEU A 77 -3.70 -8.27 0.88
C LEU A 77 -3.88 -7.12 1.86
N VAL A 78 -2.98 -6.99 2.82
CA VAL A 78 -2.99 -5.92 3.83
C VAL A 78 -1.77 -5.03 3.65
N CYS A 79 -2.02 -3.76 3.35
CA CYS A 79 -1.04 -2.70 3.17
C CYS A 79 -1.20 -1.68 4.30
N GLU A 80 -0.70 -2.02 5.49
CA GLU A 80 -0.79 -1.23 6.72
C GLU A 80 0.54 -1.30 7.48
N GLN A 81 1.11 -0.14 7.84
CA GLN A 81 2.39 -0.07 8.55
C GLN A 81 2.25 0.03 10.06
N HIS A 82 1.14 0.58 10.55
CA HIS A 82 0.93 0.73 11.99
C HIS A 82 0.64 -0.62 12.67
N PRO A 83 1.48 -1.10 13.59
CA PRO A 83 1.39 -2.48 14.10
C PRO A 83 0.05 -2.84 14.74
N LEU A 84 -0.56 -1.90 15.48
CA LEU A 84 -1.84 -2.15 16.17
C LEU A 84 -3.00 -2.24 15.17
N LEU A 85 -3.04 -1.34 14.16
CA LEU A 85 -4.07 -1.37 13.12
C LEU A 85 -3.92 -2.63 12.27
N ARG A 86 -2.69 -2.92 11.83
CA ARG A 86 -2.38 -4.12 11.07
C ARG A 86 -2.85 -5.38 11.80
N LYS A 87 -2.55 -5.50 13.11
CA LYS A 87 -2.99 -6.63 13.90
C LYS A 87 -4.52 -6.74 13.96
N ALA A 88 -5.22 -5.65 14.27
CA ALA A 88 -6.68 -5.66 14.33
C ALA A 88 -7.33 -6.06 13.00
N ILE A 89 -6.75 -5.61 11.87
CA ILE A 89 -7.21 -5.94 10.52
C ILE A 89 -6.95 -7.42 10.22
N THR A 90 -5.73 -7.91 10.47
CA THR A 90 -5.36 -9.32 10.20
C THR A 90 -6.19 -10.27 11.06
N ASP A 91 -6.26 -10.06 12.38
CA ASP A 91 -7.04 -10.91 13.28
C ASP A 91 -8.52 -11.00 12.82
N THR A 92 -9.08 -9.88 12.33
CA THR A 92 -10.48 -9.87 11.86
C THR A 92 -10.63 -10.59 10.52
N LEU A 93 -9.72 -10.42 9.57
CA LEU A 93 -9.78 -11.10 8.28
C LEU A 93 -9.54 -12.62 8.41
N GLU A 94 -8.71 -13.05 9.36
CA GLU A 94 -8.54 -14.46 9.71
C GLU A 94 -9.85 -15.07 10.23
N LEU A 95 -10.55 -14.37 11.13
CA LEU A 95 -11.88 -14.79 11.60
C LEU A 95 -12.93 -14.87 10.47
N MET A 96 -12.73 -14.12 9.38
CA MET A 96 -13.56 -14.16 8.18
C MET A 96 -13.09 -15.20 7.16
N GLU A 97 -12.14 -16.07 7.55
CA GLU A 97 -11.59 -17.17 6.75
C GLU A 97 -10.83 -16.72 5.50
N TYR A 98 -10.15 -15.55 5.55
CA TYR A 98 -9.26 -15.12 4.49
C TYR A 98 -7.81 -15.56 4.74
N GLN A 99 -7.14 -16.02 3.70
CA GLN A 99 -5.69 -16.19 3.71
C GLN A 99 -5.04 -14.82 3.54
N ILE A 100 -4.24 -14.42 4.52
CA ILE A 100 -3.72 -13.04 4.60
C ILE A 100 -2.28 -12.97 4.11
N THR A 101 -2.04 -12.03 3.23
CA THR A 101 -0.71 -11.58 2.85
C THR A 101 -0.51 -10.15 3.33
N VAL A 102 0.55 -9.90 4.08
CA VAL A 102 0.94 -8.54 4.51
C VAL A 102 2.05 -8.05 3.61
N ALA A 103 1.90 -6.83 3.08
CA ALA A 103 2.93 -6.18 2.29
C ALA A 103 3.82 -5.30 3.17
N ASP A 104 5.14 -5.35 2.98
CA ASP A 104 6.10 -4.56 3.73
C ASP A 104 6.18 -3.11 3.24
N ASN A 105 5.96 -2.88 1.95
CA ASN A 105 6.01 -1.58 1.29
C ASN A 105 5.19 -1.60 -0.02
N ALA A 106 5.02 -0.45 -0.65
CA ALA A 106 4.24 -0.32 -1.88
C ALA A 106 4.80 -1.18 -3.03
N ARG A 107 6.13 -1.27 -3.16
CA ARG A 107 6.77 -2.10 -4.20
C ARG A 107 6.46 -3.60 -3.99
N ASP A 108 6.50 -4.08 -2.75
CA ASP A 108 6.15 -5.47 -2.43
C ASP A 108 4.67 -5.74 -2.70
N ALA A 109 3.78 -4.82 -2.30
CA ALA A 109 2.35 -4.90 -2.60
C ALA A 109 2.09 -5.02 -4.11
N LEU A 110 2.68 -4.13 -4.91
CA LEU A 110 2.53 -4.11 -6.37
C LEU A 110 3.08 -5.39 -7.02
N LYS A 111 4.24 -5.88 -6.55
CA LYS A 111 4.81 -7.14 -7.01
C LYS A 111 3.84 -8.30 -6.76
N ARG A 112 3.27 -8.41 -5.56
CA ARG A 112 2.32 -9.46 -5.19
C ARG A 112 1.03 -9.37 -6.03
N MET A 113 0.47 -8.17 -6.18
CA MET A 113 -0.74 -7.94 -6.99
C MET A 113 -0.53 -8.21 -8.48
N ARG A 114 0.68 -8.13 -8.98
CA ARG A 114 1.01 -8.51 -10.36
C ARG A 114 0.89 -10.01 -10.60
N TYR A 115 1.19 -10.82 -9.59
CA TYR A 115 1.20 -12.29 -9.69
C TYR A 115 -0.01 -12.97 -9.07
N HIS A 116 -0.78 -12.25 -8.26
CA HIS A 116 -1.96 -12.80 -7.59
C HIS A 116 -3.09 -11.77 -7.54
N VAL A 117 -4.33 -12.23 -7.83
CA VAL A 117 -5.54 -11.43 -7.71
C VAL A 117 -6.18 -11.70 -6.36
N TYR A 118 -6.10 -10.75 -5.46
CA TYR A 118 -6.70 -10.85 -4.13
C TYR A 118 -8.19 -10.53 -4.17
N ASP A 119 -8.99 -11.24 -3.37
CA ASP A 119 -10.42 -10.91 -3.20
C ASP A 119 -10.61 -9.61 -2.43
N ILE A 120 -9.74 -9.37 -1.44
CA ILE A 120 -9.74 -8.15 -0.63
C ILE A 120 -8.37 -7.49 -0.67
N VAL A 121 -8.35 -6.17 -0.81
CA VAL A 121 -7.16 -5.35 -0.58
C VAL A 121 -7.51 -4.29 0.45
N VAL A 122 -6.83 -4.30 1.59
CA VAL A 122 -6.93 -3.27 2.62
C VAL A 122 -5.70 -2.39 2.53
N VAL A 123 -5.89 -1.09 2.28
CA VAL A 123 -4.79 -0.14 2.06
C VAL A 123 -4.93 1.04 3.01
N ASP A 124 -3.90 1.31 3.81
CA ASP A 124 -3.81 2.59 4.50
C ASP A 124 -3.53 3.72 3.50
N GLU A 125 -4.23 4.83 3.65
CA GLU A 125 -4.09 6.00 2.78
C GLU A 125 -2.65 6.51 2.73
N ASP A 126 -1.93 6.43 3.86
CA ASP A 126 -0.55 6.88 4.01
C ASP A 126 0.48 5.73 3.85
N PHE A 127 0.07 4.55 3.32
CA PHE A 127 0.96 3.40 3.16
C PHE A 127 2.16 3.71 2.27
N ASP A 128 3.36 3.63 2.85
CA ASP A 128 4.67 3.87 2.20
C ASP A 128 4.78 5.23 1.47
N THR A 129 4.02 6.25 1.94
CA THR A 129 4.04 7.59 1.36
C THR A 129 3.74 8.67 2.40
N ASP A 130 4.31 9.87 2.21
CA ASP A 130 3.95 11.07 2.98
C ASP A 130 2.82 11.86 2.28
N ASN A 131 2.51 11.53 1.03
CA ASN A 131 1.44 12.17 0.27
C ASN A 131 0.39 11.12 -0.10
N PRO A 132 -0.80 11.16 0.51
CA PRO A 132 -1.89 10.22 0.25
C PRO A 132 -2.37 10.17 -1.20
N ASP A 133 -2.21 11.28 -1.94
CA ASP A 133 -2.57 11.33 -3.36
C ASP A 133 -1.51 10.67 -4.27
N ALA A 134 -0.35 10.35 -3.70
CA ALA A 134 0.74 9.64 -4.38
C ALA A 134 0.89 8.19 -3.89
N ASN A 135 -0.14 7.61 -3.25
CA ASN A 135 -0.12 6.22 -2.82
C ASN A 135 -0.09 5.28 -4.03
N GLY A 136 1.05 4.61 -4.23
CA GLY A 136 1.29 3.77 -5.40
C GLY A 136 0.33 2.60 -5.53
N VAL A 137 -0.13 2.04 -4.40
CA VAL A 137 -1.09 0.91 -4.40
C VAL A 137 -2.47 1.38 -4.85
N LEU A 138 -2.95 2.51 -4.33
CA LEU A 138 -4.24 3.10 -4.73
C LEU A 138 -4.24 3.49 -6.20
N ILE A 139 -3.18 4.14 -6.69
CA ILE A 139 -3.03 4.52 -8.09
C ILE A 139 -3.02 3.28 -9.01
N TYR A 140 -2.35 2.21 -8.61
CA TYR A 140 -2.37 0.96 -9.36
C TYR A 140 -3.77 0.37 -9.45
N LEU A 141 -4.50 0.29 -8.32
CA LEU A 141 -5.87 -0.22 -8.26
C LEU A 141 -6.84 0.62 -9.11
N GLU A 142 -6.69 1.93 -9.12
CA GLU A 142 -7.49 2.85 -9.95
C GLU A 142 -7.30 2.58 -11.45
N ARG A 143 -6.07 2.24 -11.86
CA ARG A 143 -5.71 2.00 -13.26
C ARG A 143 -6.04 0.60 -13.77
N LEU A 144 -6.41 -0.32 -12.88
CA LEU A 144 -6.80 -1.66 -13.28
C LEU A 144 -8.04 -1.64 -14.18
N GLY A 145 -7.99 -2.40 -15.26
CA GLY A 145 -9.16 -2.63 -16.11
C GLY A 145 -10.33 -3.22 -15.33
N MET A 146 -11.58 -2.85 -15.66
CA MET A 146 -12.78 -3.28 -14.93
C MET A 146 -12.97 -4.80 -14.87
N SER A 147 -12.42 -5.56 -15.81
CA SER A 147 -12.44 -7.04 -15.77
C SER A 147 -11.75 -7.59 -14.53
N MET A 148 -10.67 -6.94 -14.10
CA MET A 148 -9.92 -7.29 -12.89
C MET A 148 -10.47 -6.56 -11.66
N ARG A 149 -10.62 -5.22 -11.76
CA ARG A 149 -10.95 -4.36 -10.63
C ARG A 149 -12.27 -4.74 -9.95
N ARG A 150 -13.26 -5.21 -10.69
CA ARG A 150 -14.58 -5.64 -10.14
C ARG A 150 -14.51 -6.89 -9.25
N ASN A 151 -13.46 -7.67 -9.36
CA ASN A 151 -13.27 -8.88 -8.56
C ASN A 151 -12.55 -8.59 -7.22
N ILE A 152 -12.00 -7.40 -7.07
CA ILE A 152 -11.22 -7.00 -5.90
C ILE A 152 -12.07 -6.03 -5.06
N PHE A 153 -12.33 -6.40 -3.81
CA PHE A 153 -12.92 -5.48 -2.84
C PHE A 153 -11.82 -4.65 -2.18
N VAL A 154 -11.82 -3.35 -2.39
CA VAL A 154 -10.81 -2.43 -1.84
C VAL A 154 -11.38 -1.64 -0.68
N ALA A 155 -10.79 -1.77 0.50
CA ALA A 155 -11.07 -0.96 1.68
C ALA A 155 -9.89 -0.03 1.95
N MET A 156 -10.14 1.28 2.03
CA MET A 156 -9.11 2.26 2.39
C MET A 156 -9.24 2.64 3.87
N ILE A 157 -8.15 2.46 4.61
CA ILE A 157 -8.02 2.93 5.99
C ILE A 157 -7.53 4.38 5.96
N THR A 158 -8.09 5.23 6.79
CA THR A 158 -7.74 6.66 6.81
C THR A 158 -8.02 7.28 8.18
N SER A 159 -7.25 8.29 8.56
CA SER A 159 -7.53 9.13 9.74
C SER A 159 -8.35 10.38 9.39
N ARG A 160 -8.45 10.75 8.10
CA ARG A 160 -8.99 12.03 7.61
C ARG A 160 -10.44 11.98 7.19
N HIS A 161 -10.86 10.88 6.56
CA HIS A 161 -12.21 10.74 6.01
C HIS A 161 -13.13 9.97 6.95
N ARG A 162 -14.43 10.17 6.79
CA ARG A 162 -15.44 9.45 7.59
C ARG A 162 -15.59 8.02 7.09
N THR A 163 -15.83 7.11 8.03
CA THR A 163 -16.21 5.74 7.68
C THR A 163 -17.47 5.74 6.82
N MET A 164 -17.46 4.93 5.76
CA MET A 164 -18.55 4.81 4.77
C MET A 164 -18.85 6.11 3.99
N ASP A 165 -17.85 6.96 3.80
CA ASP A 165 -17.97 8.12 2.91
C ASP A 165 -17.94 7.66 1.45
N ASN A 166 -19.12 7.50 0.87
CA ASN A 166 -19.28 7.00 -0.50
C ASN A 166 -18.72 7.95 -1.56
N MET A 167 -18.73 9.27 -1.31
CA MET A 167 -18.18 10.23 -2.27
C MET A 167 -16.65 10.15 -2.30
N THR A 168 -16.02 10.09 -1.14
CA THR A 168 -14.58 9.87 -1.04
C THR A 168 -14.20 8.50 -1.62
N ALA A 169 -14.96 7.44 -1.34
CA ALA A 169 -14.73 6.12 -1.91
C ALA A 169 -14.77 6.15 -3.44
N PHE A 170 -15.75 6.83 -4.02
CA PHE A 170 -15.87 7.01 -5.46
C PHE A 170 -14.68 7.78 -6.05
N MET A 171 -14.29 8.91 -5.42
CA MET A 171 -13.17 9.73 -5.88
C MET A 171 -11.83 9.00 -5.81
N LYS A 172 -11.65 8.13 -4.82
CA LYS A 172 -10.42 7.33 -4.62
C LYS A 172 -10.48 5.97 -5.32
N SER A 173 -11.55 5.68 -6.07
CA SER A 173 -11.75 4.39 -6.76
C SER A 173 -11.66 3.18 -5.83
N VAL A 174 -12.09 3.32 -4.56
CA VAL A 174 -12.16 2.25 -3.58
C VAL A 174 -13.61 1.86 -3.29
N ASN A 175 -13.84 0.69 -2.71
CA ASN A 175 -15.20 0.22 -2.39
C ASN A 175 -15.68 0.78 -1.05
N HIS A 176 -14.78 0.90 -0.07
CA HIS A 176 -15.11 1.35 1.28
C HIS A 176 -14.03 2.24 1.88
N ILE A 177 -14.47 3.22 2.67
CA ILE A 177 -13.63 4.05 3.53
C ILE A 177 -13.86 3.64 4.98
N ILE A 178 -12.80 3.40 5.72
CA ILE A 178 -12.82 3.04 7.14
C ILE A 178 -11.90 3.99 7.91
N ASN A 179 -12.48 4.79 8.78
CA ASN A 179 -11.69 5.67 9.64
C ASN A 179 -11.02 4.86 10.76
N THR A 180 -9.77 5.16 11.08
CA THR A 180 -9.00 4.51 12.15
C THR A 180 -9.71 4.50 13.49
N LYS A 181 -10.56 5.51 13.78
CA LYS A 181 -11.38 5.59 15.00
C LYS A 181 -12.42 4.47 15.08
N ASN A 182 -12.81 3.89 13.95
CA ASN A 182 -13.81 2.83 13.86
C ASN A 182 -13.19 1.44 13.65
N ILE A 183 -11.88 1.30 13.89
CA ILE A 183 -11.18 0.04 13.64
C ILE A 183 -11.75 -1.14 14.45
N ASN A 184 -12.28 -0.87 15.64
CA ASN A 184 -12.92 -1.89 16.48
C ASN A 184 -14.19 -2.50 15.84
N ASP A 185 -14.83 -1.77 14.93
CA ASP A 185 -15.99 -2.24 14.17
C ASP A 185 -15.62 -2.73 12.77
N PHE A 186 -14.32 -2.88 12.47
CA PHE A 186 -13.80 -3.24 11.15
C PHE A 186 -14.53 -4.46 10.55
N GLY A 187 -14.70 -5.53 11.32
CA GLY A 187 -15.36 -6.74 10.84
C GLY A 187 -16.82 -6.54 10.43
N LYS A 188 -17.58 -5.75 11.18
CA LYS A 188 -18.98 -5.43 10.84
C LYS A 188 -19.05 -4.58 9.56
N ILE A 189 -18.16 -3.58 9.45
CA ILE A 189 -18.09 -2.68 8.29
C ILE A 189 -17.72 -3.49 7.04
N MET A 190 -16.69 -4.35 7.13
CA MET A 190 -16.26 -5.21 6.04
C MET A 190 -17.34 -6.19 5.61
N SER A 191 -17.98 -6.90 6.55
CA SER A 191 -19.04 -7.87 6.23
C SER A 191 -20.20 -7.21 5.47
N ARG A 192 -20.61 -6.01 5.90
CA ARG A 192 -21.64 -5.24 5.19
C ARG A 192 -21.17 -4.84 3.79
N GLY A 193 -19.99 -4.26 3.68
CA GLY A 193 -19.45 -3.81 2.41
C GLY A 193 -19.27 -4.94 1.39
N LEU A 194 -18.80 -6.10 1.85
CA LEU A 194 -18.67 -7.29 1.01
C LEU A 194 -20.04 -7.80 0.54
N THR A 195 -21.03 -7.81 1.44
CA THR A 195 -22.41 -8.20 1.08
C THR A 195 -22.98 -7.28 0.02
N ASP A 196 -22.83 -5.96 0.19
CA ASP A 196 -23.30 -4.97 -0.77
C ASP A 196 -22.57 -5.10 -2.12
N HIS A 197 -21.26 -5.33 -2.11
CA HIS A 197 -20.45 -5.56 -3.32
C HIS A 197 -20.88 -6.84 -4.06
N LEU A 198 -21.07 -7.93 -3.35
CA LEU A 198 -21.54 -9.18 -3.94
C LEU A 198 -22.94 -9.03 -4.55
N ALA A 199 -23.85 -8.35 -3.86
CA ALA A 199 -25.19 -8.08 -4.33
C ALA A 199 -25.18 -7.19 -5.59
N PHE A 200 -24.33 -6.14 -5.61
CA PHE A 200 -24.19 -5.23 -6.75
C PHE A 200 -23.75 -5.97 -8.02
N TYR A 201 -22.76 -6.86 -7.92
CA TYR A 201 -22.24 -7.60 -9.08
C TYR A 201 -22.95 -8.92 -9.36
N ARG A 202 -23.99 -9.29 -8.57
CA ARG A 202 -24.69 -10.58 -8.72
C ARG A 202 -25.20 -10.81 -10.14
N THR A 203 -26.03 -9.90 -10.63
CA THR A 203 -26.63 -10.02 -11.96
C THR A 203 -25.57 -10.08 -13.07
N TYR A 204 -24.51 -9.32 -12.93
CA TYR A 204 -23.40 -9.34 -13.88
C TYR A 204 -22.73 -10.72 -13.92
N ARG A 205 -22.41 -11.30 -12.75
CA ARG A 205 -21.80 -12.63 -12.65
C ARG A 205 -22.71 -13.74 -13.17
N GLU A 206 -24.00 -13.66 -12.89
CA GLU A 206 -25.02 -14.59 -13.41
C GLU A 206 -25.01 -14.56 -14.95
N LYS A 207 -25.01 -13.37 -15.55
CA LYS A 207 -24.97 -13.23 -17.01
C LYS A 207 -23.66 -13.68 -17.65
N LEU A 208 -22.53 -13.48 -16.99
CA LEU A 208 -21.25 -14.03 -17.46
C LEU A 208 -21.28 -15.56 -17.50
N LYS A 209 -21.79 -16.22 -16.45
CA LYS A 209 -21.94 -17.67 -16.40
C LYS A 209 -22.86 -18.19 -17.50
N GLU A 210 -24.03 -17.55 -17.71
CA GLU A 210 -24.97 -17.92 -18.78
C GLU A 210 -24.36 -17.83 -20.18
N THR A 211 -23.42 -16.89 -20.40
CA THR A 211 -22.76 -16.68 -21.70
C THR A 211 -21.46 -17.48 -21.84
N GLY A 212 -21.08 -18.30 -20.85
CA GLY A 212 -19.84 -19.08 -20.86
C GLY A 212 -18.56 -18.24 -20.81
N ARG A 213 -18.64 -17.01 -20.27
CA ARG A 213 -17.54 -16.05 -20.14
C ARG A 213 -17.09 -15.83 -18.69
N GLY A 214 -17.58 -16.64 -17.74
CA GLY A 214 -17.27 -16.58 -16.31
C GLY A 214 -16.32 -17.69 -15.86
#